data_0a3ae12d704d583b124836a26b00bae2
#
_entry.id   0a3ae12d704d583b124836a26b00bae2
#
_cell.length_a   1.000
_cell.length_b   1.000
_cell.length_c   1.000
_cell.angle_alpha   90.00
_cell.angle_beta   90.00
_cell.angle_gamma   90.00
#
_symmetry.space_group_name_H-M   'P 1'
#
loop_
_entity.id
_entity.type
_entity.pdbx_description
1 polymer ?
#
loop_
_entity_poly.entity_id
_entity_poly.type
_entity_poly.pdbx_seq_one_letter_code
_entity_poly.pdbx_strand_id
1 'polypeptide(L)'
;SGTLTEAMLGASAQGYEPMWSGNVPSFSYLMLGGDLGPLLDTNYIVNTYIVTWNTPGVPGLETLKAEMKAAMPDAVVSDSYIIGWTEAQAAHEALEQAAKNRDMTRAGVVRAFNEITVDYDGLAPTQSWGGGDPNAAIVRETYTYDVVLDEYDAGATLAEGGGTGTVLVEGPRAADITKAHTFTGACYQG
;
A
#
# COMPACT_ATOMS: atom_id res chain seq x y z
N SER A 1 1.86 -15.25 2.17
CA SER A 1 2.96 -16.11 1.70
C SER A 1 3.03 -17.38 2.51
N GLY A 2 3.48 -18.49 1.93
CA GLY A 2 3.51 -19.81 2.58
C GLY A 2 4.21 -19.80 3.94
N THR A 3 5.31 -19.08 4.08
CA THR A 3 6.09 -19.00 5.33
C THR A 3 5.30 -18.41 6.50
N LEU A 4 4.54 -17.33 6.28
CA LEU A 4 3.70 -16.74 7.35
C LEU A 4 2.60 -17.73 7.76
N THR A 5 1.93 -18.33 6.78
CA THR A 5 0.86 -19.32 7.02
C THR A 5 1.38 -20.50 7.85
N GLU A 6 2.50 -21.08 7.46
CA GLU A 6 3.14 -22.18 8.20
C GLU A 6 3.54 -21.78 9.62
N ALA A 7 4.09 -20.58 9.79
CA ALA A 7 4.51 -20.09 11.10
C ALA A 7 3.32 -19.87 12.03
N MET A 8 2.26 -19.21 11.55
CA MET A 8 1.07 -18.92 12.37
C MET A 8 0.31 -20.20 12.74
N LEU A 9 0.03 -21.06 11.76
CA LEU A 9 -0.64 -22.34 12.01
C LEU A 9 0.19 -23.25 12.91
N GLY A 10 1.49 -23.32 12.69
CA GLY A 10 2.41 -24.10 13.53
C GLY A 10 2.52 -23.60 14.98
N ALA A 11 2.47 -22.29 15.18
CA ALA A 11 2.46 -21.67 16.50
C ALA A 11 1.14 -21.97 17.22
N SER A 12 0.01 -21.73 16.56
CA SER A 12 -1.32 -22.00 17.11
C SER A 12 -1.52 -23.48 17.47
N ALA A 13 -1.04 -24.38 16.64
CA ALA A 13 -1.08 -25.83 16.94
C ALA A 13 -0.32 -26.22 18.22
N GLN A 14 0.59 -25.38 18.67
CA GLN A 14 1.35 -25.53 19.94
C GLN A 14 0.76 -24.71 21.09
N GLY A 15 -0.39 -24.05 20.89
CA GLY A 15 -1.02 -23.18 21.86
C GLY A 15 -0.27 -21.84 22.05
N TYR A 16 0.57 -21.45 21.12
CA TYR A 16 1.25 -20.17 21.11
C TYR A 16 0.58 -19.21 20.13
N GLU A 17 -0.11 -18.23 20.66
CA GLU A 17 -0.93 -17.26 19.91
C GLU A 17 -0.49 -15.82 20.17
N PRO A 18 0.69 -15.41 19.72
CA PRO A 18 1.16 -14.03 19.87
C PRO A 18 0.41 -13.11 18.90
N MET A 19 0.44 -11.81 19.20
CA MET A 19 0.09 -10.80 18.21
C MET A 19 1.16 -10.75 17.12
N TRP A 20 0.75 -10.99 15.91
CA TRP A 20 1.59 -10.90 14.72
C TRP A 20 1.49 -9.51 14.09
N SER A 21 2.55 -9.08 13.46
CA SER A 21 2.53 -7.83 12.69
C SER A 21 3.22 -8.05 11.35
N GLY A 22 2.65 -7.53 10.30
CA GLY A 22 3.21 -7.62 8.97
C GLY A 22 2.97 -6.39 8.12
N ASN A 23 3.57 -6.38 6.95
CA ASN A 23 3.46 -5.32 5.97
C ASN A 23 2.87 -5.85 4.66
N VAL A 24 2.73 -4.97 3.66
CA VAL A 24 2.14 -5.31 2.35
C VAL A 24 2.64 -6.63 1.75
N PRO A 25 3.96 -6.95 1.71
CA PRO A 25 4.40 -8.22 1.14
C PRO A 25 4.04 -9.46 1.97
N SER A 26 3.73 -9.31 3.25
CA SER A 26 3.42 -10.44 4.15
C SER A 26 1.93 -10.69 4.34
N PHE A 27 1.08 -9.72 4.04
CA PHE A 27 -0.37 -9.84 4.11
C PHE A 27 -1.00 -9.83 2.72
N SER A 28 -2.02 -10.63 2.54
CA SER A 28 -2.94 -10.59 1.40
C SER A 28 -4.34 -10.93 1.88
N TYR A 29 -5.32 -10.13 1.52
CA TYR A 29 -6.73 -10.37 1.84
C TYR A 29 -7.20 -11.77 1.37
N LEU A 30 -6.59 -12.35 0.34
CA LEU A 30 -6.91 -13.71 -0.12
C LEU A 30 -6.64 -14.78 0.93
N MET A 31 -5.81 -14.49 1.94
CA MET A 31 -5.53 -15.41 3.05
C MET A 31 -6.73 -15.54 4.01
N LEU A 32 -7.66 -14.58 3.96
CA LEU A 32 -8.84 -14.55 4.81
C LEU A 32 -9.88 -15.61 4.43
N GLY A 33 -9.89 -16.04 3.17
CA GLY A 33 -10.79 -17.08 2.67
C GLY A 33 -10.42 -18.52 3.08
N GLY A 34 -9.36 -18.72 3.84
CA GLY A 34 -8.86 -20.05 4.23
C GLY A 34 -8.73 -20.23 5.75
N ASP A 35 -8.08 -21.32 6.13
CA ASP A 35 -7.90 -21.73 7.55
C ASP A 35 -7.12 -20.72 8.39
N LEU A 36 -6.36 -19.82 7.75
CA LEU A 36 -5.62 -18.77 8.40
C LEU A 36 -6.51 -17.57 8.80
N GLY A 37 -7.65 -17.38 8.14
CA GLY A 37 -8.53 -16.24 8.34
C GLY A 37 -8.84 -15.95 9.83
N PRO A 38 -9.34 -16.91 10.62
CA PRO A 38 -9.64 -16.69 12.03
C PRO A 38 -8.43 -16.29 12.90
N LEU A 39 -7.22 -16.78 12.56
CA LEU A 39 -6.00 -16.39 13.27
C LEU A 39 -5.56 -14.97 12.89
N LEU A 40 -5.74 -14.58 11.64
CA LEU A 40 -5.47 -13.22 11.18
C LEU A 40 -6.44 -12.22 11.82
N ASP A 41 -7.72 -12.54 11.89
CA ASP A 41 -8.75 -11.72 12.52
C ASP A 41 -8.47 -11.47 14.02
N THR A 42 -7.93 -12.46 14.73
CA THR A 42 -7.71 -12.39 16.16
C THR A 42 -6.34 -11.82 16.53
N ASN A 43 -5.30 -12.16 15.77
CA ASN A 43 -3.92 -12.04 16.20
C ASN A 43 -3.00 -11.35 15.19
N TYR A 44 -3.53 -10.54 14.24
CA TYR A 44 -2.69 -9.92 13.21
C TYR A 44 -3.00 -8.46 12.97
N ILE A 45 -1.98 -7.64 12.86
CA ILE A 45 -2.07 -6.26 12.43
C ILE A 45 -1.27 -6.02 11.16
N VAL A 46 -1.83 -5.24 10.24
CA VAL A 46 -1.20 -4.85 8.99
C VAL A 46 -0.62 -3.45 9.12
N ASN A 47 0.67 -3.28 8.84
CA ASN A 47 1.30 -1.98 8.71
C ASN A 47 1.65 -1.73 7.25
N THR A 48 1.15 -0.65 6.67
CA THR A 48 1.35 -0.32 5.26
C THR A 48 1.56 1.17 5.06
N TYR A 49 2.25 1.54 3.98
CA TYR A 49 2.46 2.93 3.58
C TYR A 49 1.38 3.45 2.62
N ILE A 50 0.50 2.59 2.16
CA ILE A 50 -0.67 2.92 1.32
C ILE A 50 -1.95 2.58 2.06
N VAL A 51 -3.07 3.19 1.68
CA VAL A 51 -4.38 2.82 2.20
C VAL A 51 -4.81 1.45 1.69
N THR A 52 -5.76 0.82 2.37
CA THR A 52 -6.45 -0.40 1.90
C THR A 52 -7.79 -0.04 1.29
N TRP A 53 -8.42 -1.00 0.62
CA TRP A 53 -9.71 -0.81 -0.07
C TRP A 53 -10.84 -0.33 0.85
N ASN A 54 -10.81 -0.72 2.13
CA ASN A 54 -11.83 -0.36 3.10
C ASN A 54 -11.60 1.00 3.81
N THR A 55 -10.51 1.71 3.49
CA THR A 55 -10.19 2.98 4.17
C THR A 55 -11.22 4.06 3.82
N PRO A 56 -11.94 4.64 4.80
CA PRO A 56 -12.95 5.64 4.53
C PRO A 56 -12.35 7.04 4.32
N GLY A 57 -13.05 7.88 3.55
CA GLY A 57 -12.76 9.32 3.47
C GLY A 57 -11.48 9.69 2.72
N VAL A 58 -10.98 8.82 1.84
CA VAL A 58 -9.79 9.06 1.02
C VAL A 58 -10.23 9.46 -0.39
N PRO A 59 -10.05 10.73 -0.82
CA PRO A 59 -10.54 11.19 -2.12
C PRO A 59 -9.99 10.39 -3.30
N GLY A 60 -8.70 10.09 -3.31
CA GLY A 60 -8.07 9.27 -4.36
C GLY A 60 -8.64 7.86 -4.43
N LEU A 61 -9.02 7.26 -3.29
CA LEU A 61 -9.64 5.94 -3.25
C LEU A 61 -11.07 5.96 -3.83
N GLU A 62 -11.83 6.99 -3.53
CA GLU A 62 -13.19 7.14 -4.09
C GLU A 62 -13.13 7.33 -5.61
N THR A 63 -12.18 8.12 -6.11
CA THR A 63 -11.92 8.29 -7.54
C THR A 63 -11.54 6.96 -8.18
N LEU A 64 -10.56 6.26 -7.61
CA LEU A 64 -10.10 4.95 -8.09
C LEU A 64 -11.27 3.95 -8.17
N LYS A 65 -12.07 3.84 -7.10
CA LYS A 65 -13.23 2.94 -7.06
C LYS A 65 -14.24 3.26 -8.16
N ALA A 66 -14.54 4.54 -8.38
CA ALA A 66 -15.48 4.98 -9.39
C ALA A 66 -14.98 4.63 -10.81
N GLU A 67 -13.73 4.95 -11.12
CA GLU A 67 -13.13 4.71 -12.44
C GLU A 67 -12.98 3.20 -12.72
N MET A 68 -12.53 2.43 -11.74
CA MET A 68 -12.41 0.97 -11.86
C MET A 68 -13.78 0.31 -12.05
N LYS A 69 -14.80 0.72 -11.28
CA LYS A 69 -16.17 0.23 -11.45
C LYS A 69 -16.74 0.54 -12.83
N ALA A 70 -16.45 1.72 -13.37
CA ALA A 70 -16.89 2.10 -14.71
C ALA A 70 -16.18 1.30 -15.81
N ALA A 71 -14.88 1.05 -15.65
CA ALA A 71 -14.05 0.37 -16.63
C ALA A 71 -14.18 -1.16 -16.59
N MET A 72 -14.28 -1.75 -15.39
CA MET A 72 -14.21 -3.20 -15.16
C MET A 72 -15.19 -3.64 -14.06
N PRO A 73 -16.51 -3.48 -14.23
CA PRO A 73 -17.50 -3.75 -13.18
C PRO A 73 -17.47 -5.18 -12.62
N ASP A 74 -17.12 -6.14 -13.45
CA ASP A 74 -17.08 -7.57 -13.10
C ASP A 74 -15.73 -8.02 -12.48
N ALA A 75 -14.75 -7.11 -12.37
CA ALA A 75 -13.48 -7.44 -11.72
C ALA A 75 -13.66 -7.57 -10.20
N VAL A 76 -12.93 -8.51 -9.60
CA VAL A 76 -12.96 -8.74 -8.15
C VAL A 76 -12.26 -7.60 -7.42
N VAL A 77 -12.83 -7.16 -6.30
CA VAL A 77 -12.25 -6.14 -5.42
C VAL A 77 -10.85 -6.56 -4.95
N SER A 78 -9.90 -5.63 -4.98
CA SER A 78 -8.51 -5.91 -4.61
C SER A 78 -7.74 -4.66 -4.18
N ASP A 79 -6.97 -4.76 -3.09
CA ASP A 79 -6.00 -3.74 -2.67
C ASP A 79 -4.90 -3.51 -3.72
N SER A 80 -4.64 -4.49 -4.58
CA SER A 80 -3.63 -4.38 -5.64
C SER A 80 -3.92 -3.28 -6.65
N TYR A 81 -5.19 -2.89 -6.81
CA TYR A 81 -5.54 -1.75 -7.67
C TYR A 81 -4.98 -0.44 -7.14
N ILE A 82 -4.91 -0.27 -5.83
CA ILE A 82 -4.35 0.94 -5.20
C ILE A 82 -2.85 1.03 -5.51
N ILE A 83 -2.13 -0.10 -5.43
CA ILE A 83 -0.71 -0.16 -5.77
C ILE A 83 -0.50 0.25 -7.24
N GLY A 84 -1.22 -0.39 -8.16
CA GLY A 84 -1.10 -0.08 -9.59
C GLY A 84 -1.47 1.37 -9.92
N TRP A 85 -2.47 1.93 -9.22
CA TRP A 85 -2.89 3.32 -9.41
C TRP A 85 -1.82 4.31 -8.95
N THR A 86 -1.23 4.12 -7.77
CA THR A 86 -0.16 5.00 -7.25
C THR A 86 1.10 4.92 -8.11
N GLU A 87 1.46 3.72 -8.60
CA GLU A 87 2.56 3.56 -9.55
C GLU A 87 2.28 4.28 -10.88
N ALA A 88 1.05 4.21 -11.37
CA ALA A 88 0.65 4.91 -12.60
C ALA A 88 0.66 6.44 -12.42
N GLN A 89 0.23 6.96 -11.27
CA GLN A 89 0.32 8.39 -10.96
C GLN A 89 1.77 8.88 -10.99
N ALA A 90 2.69 8.17 -10.33
CA ALA A 90 4.10 8.52 -10.34
C ALA A 90 4.72 8.47 -11.75
N ALA A 91 4.36 7.46 -12.54
CA ALA A 91 4.81 7.35 -13.93
C ALA A 91 4.25 8.48 -14.81
N HIS A 92 2.99 8.86 -14.62
CA HIS A 92 2.32 9.95 -15.33
C HIS A 92 3.02 11.29 -15.07
N GLU A 93 3.24 11.64 -13.80
CA GLU A 93 3.95 12.87 -13.41
C GLU A 93 5.37 12.93 -14.02
N ALA A 94 6.09 11.81 -14.01
CA ALA A 94 7.42 11.75 -14.62
C ALA A 94 7.38 11.96 -16.13
N LEU A 95 6.39 11.39 -16.83
CA LEU A 95 6.22 11.58 -18.27
C LEU A 95 5.79 13.02 -18.60
N GLU A 96 4.89 13.61 -17.83
CA GLU A 96 4.52 15.02 -18.01
C GLU A 96 5.73 15.95 -17.81
N GLN A 97 6.53 15.69 -16.78
CA GLN A 97 7.74 16.48 -16.53
C GLN A 97 8.76 16.31 -17.68
N ALA A 98 8.96 15.09 -18.17
CA ALA A 98 9.82 14.83 -19.34
C ALA A 98 9.33 15.57 -20.60
N ALA A 99 8.01 15.63 -20.81
CA ALA A 99 7.41 16.39 -21.91
C ALA A 99 7.62 17.90 -21.73
N LYS A 100 7.46 18.44 -20.51
CA LYS A 100 7.79 19.85 -20.18
C LYS A 100 9.27 20.16 -20.46
N ASN A 101 10.16 19.21 -20.14
CA ASN A 101 11.60 19.29 -20.40
C ASN A 101 11.95 19.10 -21.89
N ARG A 102 10.99 18.71 -22.73
CA ARG A 102 11.17 18.37 -24.17
C ARG A 102 12.21 17.25 -24.39
N ASP A 103 12.28 16.31 -23.46
CA ASP A 103 13.18 15.16 -23.53
C ASP A 103 12.46 13.86 -23.13
N MET A 104 11.79 13.24 -24.09
CA MET A 104 11.08 11.97 -23.94
C MET A 104 11.96 10.74 -24.15
N THR A 105 13.29 10.92 -24.13
CA THR A 105 14.21 9.77 -24.13
C THR A 105 14.17 9.04 -22.80
N ARG A 106 14.60 7.77 -22.75
CA ARG A 106 14.72 7.03 -21.49
C ARG A 106 15.52 7.81 -20.43
N ALA A 107 16.64 8.42 -20.84
CA ALA A 107 17.45 9.25 -19.94
C ALA A 107 16.73 10.52 -19.50
N GLY A 108 15.93 11.14 -20.38
CA GLY A 108 15.09 12.29 -20.07
C GLY A 108 14.01 11.97 -19.03
N VAL A 109 13.31 10.84 -19.18
CA VAL A 109 12.30 10.39 -18.20
C VAL A 109 12.94 10.10 -16.85
N VAL A 110 14.11 9.46 -16.79
CA VAL A 110 14.83 9.22 -15.53
C VAL A 110 15.24 10.55 -14.87
N ARG A 111 15.69 11.54 -15.63
CA ARG A 111 15.96 12.88 -15.08
C ARG A 111 14.70 13.55 -14.57
N ALA A 112 13.62 13.51 -15.36
CA ALA A 112 12.34 14.09 -14.98
C ALA A 112 11.79 13.48 -13.68
N PHE A 113 11.95 12.18 -13.49
CA PHE A 113 11.55 11.50 -12.25
C PHE A 113 12.25 12.09 -11.02
N ASN A 114 13.50 12.52 -11.13
CA ASN A 114 14.23 13.18 -10.06
C ASN A 114 13.86 14.66 -9.87
N GLU A 115 12.85 15.17 -10.54
CA GLU A 115 12.39 16.56 -10.45
C GLU A 115 10.95 16.67 -9.91
N ILE A 116 10.24 15.55 -9.77
CA ILE A 116 8.81 15.53 -9.44
C ILE A 116 8.55 15.38 -7.94
N THR A 117 7.40 15.88 -7.56
CA THR A 117 6.69 15.55 -6.33
C THR A 117 5.33 14.99 -6.71
N VAL A 118 4.97 13.84 -6.17
CA VAL A 118 3.68 13.18 -6.43
C VAL A 118 2.79 13.30 -5.19
N ASP A 119 1.64 13.91 -5.36
CA ASP A 119 0.52 13.83 -4.44
C ASP A 119 -0.40 12.70 -4.90
N TYR A 120 -0.64 11.75 -4.02
CA TYR A 120 -1.45 10.56 -4.31
C TYR A 120 -2.92 10.72 -3.89
N ASP A 121 -3.40 11.93 -3.64
CA ASP A 121 -4.76 12.21 -3.18
C ASP A 121 -5.17 11.39 -1.94
N GLY A 122 -4.20 11.17 -1.04
CA GLY A 122 -4.38 10.43 0.20
C GLY A 122 -4.24 8.91 0.08
N LEU A 123 -4.02 8.35 -1.11
CA LEU A 123 -3.75 6.90 -1.28
C LEU A 123 -2.44 6.48 -0.64
N ALA A 124 -1.45 7.35 -0.67
CA ALA A 124 -0.13 7.20 -0.05
C ALA A 124 0.39 8.57 0.41
N PRO A 125 1.40 8.63 1.29
CA PRO A 125 2.07 9.87 1.62
C PRO A 125 2.71 10.50 0.38
N THR A 126 2.64 11.83 0.28
CA THR A 126 3.30 12.59 -0.79
C THR A 126 4.79 12.26 -0.84
N GLN A 127 5.32 12.02 -2.02
CA GLN A 127 6.75 11.73 -2.24
C GLN A 127 7.40 12.76 -3.16
N SER A 128 8.61 13.19 -2.80
CA SER A 128 9.42 14.10 -3.61
C SER A 128 10.79 13.49 -3.91
N TRP A 129 11.12 13.38 -5.19
CA TRP A 129 12.43 12.86 -5.64
C TRP A 129 13.38 13.99 -6.06
N GLY A 130 12.94 15.25 -5.99
CA GLY A 130 13.74 16.39 -6.36
C GLY A 130 14.94 16.67 -5.43
N GLY A 131 16.00 17.27 -5.99
CA GLY A 131 17.12 17.78 -5.21
C GLY A 131 18.19 16.81 -4.75
N GLY A 132 18.06 15.52 -5.05
CA GLY A 132 19.07 14.51 -4.71
C GLY A 132 19.20 14.19 -3.21
N ASP A 133 18.28 14.68 -2.38
CA ASP A 133 18.21 14.28 -0.97
C ASP A 133 17.44 12.95 -0.82
N PRO A 134 18.12 11.86 -0.44
CA PRO A 134 17.48 10.58 -0.27
C PRO A 134 16.41 10.59 0.84
N ASN A 135 16.47 11.54 1.77
CA ASN A 135 15.49 11.64 2.86
C ASN A 135 14.14 12.20 2.40
N ALA A 136 14.12 12.98 1.32
CA ALA A 136 12.90 13.56 0.79
C ALA A 136 11.99 12.54 0.06
N ALA A 137 12.57 11.47 -0.49
CA ALA A 137 11.85 10.45 -1.24
C ALA A 137 11.36 9.28 -0.36
N ILE A 138 11.84 9.18 0.89
CA ILE A 138 11.54 8.05 1.75
C ILE A 138 10.20 8.23 2.44
N VAL A 139 9.31 7.26 2.28
CA VAL A 139 8.08 7.18 3.06
C VAL A 139 8.41 6.81 4.49
N ARG A 140 8.01 7.66 5.42
CA ARG A 140 8.23 7.49 6.87
C ARG A 140 6.94 7.25 7.64
N GLU A 141 5.81 7.41 6.98
CA GLU A 141 4.49 7.27 7.55
C GLU A 141 3.89 5.92 7.19
N THR A 142 3.16 5.35 8.12
CA THR A 142 2.43 4.10 7.94
C THR A 142 1.01 4.24 8.46
N TYR A 143 0.13 3.48 7.85
CA TYR A 143 -1.19 3.17 8.38
C TYR A 143 -1.13 1.83 9.10
N THR A 144 -1.90 1.69 10.17
CA THR A 144 -2.09 0.45 10.90
C THR A 144 -3.54 0.02 10.77
N TYR A 145 -3.75 -1.22 10.38
CA TYR A 145 -5.07 -1.83 10.20
C TYR A 145 -5.21 -3.08 11.05
N ASP A 146 -6.39 -3.25 11.64
CA ASP A 146 -6.85 -4.54 12.09
C ASP A 146 -7.35 -5.37 10.91
N VAL A 147 -7.21 -6.68 11.01
CA VAL A 147 -7.86 -7.63 10.13
C VAL A 147 -9.21 -7.97 10.71
N VAL A 148 -10.27 -7.86 9.91
CA VAL A 148 -11.66 -8.10 10.34
C VAL A 148 -12.37 -8.95 9.29
N LEU A 149 -12.66 -10.21 9.63
CA LEU A 149 -13.28 -11.16 8.70
C LEU A 149 -14.66 -10.70 8.22
N ASP A 150 -15.43 -10.05 9.08
CA ASP A 150 -16.77 -9.54 8.74
C ASP A 150 -16.74 -8.41 7.69
N GLU A 151 -15.57 -7.82 7.45
CA GLU A 151 -15.31 -6.79 6.42
C GLU A 151 -14.69 -7.40 5.14
N TYR A 152 -14.66 -8.73 5.03
CA TYR A 152 -14.12 -9.44 3.87
C TYR A 152 -15.22 -10.10 3.05
N ASP A 153 -15.41 -9.62 1.84
CA ASP A 153 -16.36 -10.17 0.88
C ASP A 153 -15.63 -10.97 -0.19
N ALA A 154 -15.51 -12.27 0.03
CA ALA A 154 -14.78 -13.19 -0.86
C ALA A 154 -15.35 -13.18 -2.28
N GLY A 155 -14.57 -12.72 -3.23
CA GLY A 155 -14.94 -12.72 -4.65
C GLY A 155 -15.96 -11.67 -5.07
N ALA A 156 -16.32 -10.71 -4.19
CA ALA A 156 -17.19 -9.59 -4.56
C ALA A 156 -16.60 -8.78 -5.72
N THR A 157 -17.45 -8.42 -6.68
CA THR A 157 -17.06 -7.62 -7.83
C THR A 157 -17.10 -6.12 -7.52
N LEU A 158 -16.46 -5.31 -8.35
CA LEU A 158 -16.49 -3.86 -8.25
C LEU A 158 -17.92 -3.29 -8.40
N ALA A 159 -18.78 -3.96 -9.18
CA ALA A 159 -20.19 -3.57 -9.33
C ALA A 159 -20.99 -3.81 -8.05
N GLU A 160 -20.78 -4.93 -7.39
CA GLU A 160 -21.45 -5.30 -6.14
C GLU A 160 -20.95 -4.46 -4.97
N GLY A 161 -19.70 -4.04 -5.03
CA GLY A 161 -18.98 -3.52 -3.89
C GLY A 161 -18.54 -4.64 -2.97
N GLY A 162 -17.70 -4.35 -2.02
CA GLY A 162 -17.20 -5.34 -1.06
C GLY A 162 -15.91 -4.87 -0.43
N GLY A 163 -15.47 -5.61 0.59
CA GLY A 163 -14.31 -5.29 1.38
C GLY A 163 -13.18 -6.29 1.25
N THR A 164 -11.98 -5.84 1.57
CA THR A 164 -10.76 -6.66 1.63
C THR A 164 -10.39 -7.09 3.06
N GLY A 165 -11.30 -6.92 4.03
CA GLY A 165 -11.14 -7.45 5.38
C GLY A 165 -10.15 -6.68 6.25
N THR A 166 -10.01 -5.37 6.05
CA THR A 166 -9.15 -4.53 6.89
C THR A 166 -9.89 -3.28 7.38
N VAL A 167 -9.66 -2.90 8.63
CA VAL A 167 -10.23 -1.70 9.26
C VAL A 167 -9.12 -0.80 9.77
N LEU A 168 -9.15 0.49 9.41
CA LEU A 168 -8.14 1.46 9.84
C LEU A 168 -8.20 1.67 11.36
N VAL A 169 -7.08 1.42 12.02
CA VAL A 169 -6.88 1.70 13.45
C VAL A 169 -6.21 3.05 13.65
N GLU A 170 -5.13 3.29 12.91
CA GLU A 170 -4.33 4.52 13.04
C GLU A 170 -3.61 4.84 11.72
N GLY A 171 -3.42 6.12 11.46
CA GLY A 171 -2.53 6.60 10.39
C GLY A 171 -3.13 7.68 9.49
N PRO A 172 -2.28 8.28 8.63
CA PRO A 172 -0.85 7.99 8.52
C PRO A 172 -0.07 8.53 9.73
N ARG A 173 0.89 7.76 10.21
CA ARG A 173 1.73 8.13 11.34
C ARG A 173 3.18 7.72 11.13
N ALA A 174 4.11 8.64 11.44
CA ALA A 174 5.54 8.33 11.52
C ALA A 174 5.94 8.10 12.98
N ALA A 175 6.63 7.00 13.27
CA ALA A 175 7.22 6.76 14.58
C ALA A 175 8.38 7.74 14.82
N ASP A 176 8.66 8.08 16.10
CA ASP A 176 9.69 9.06 16.43
C ASP A 176 11.09 8.63 15.97
N ILE A 177 11.37 7.34 16.03
CA ILE A 177 12.64 6.78 15.53
C ILE A 177 12.76 6.94 14.01
N THR A 178 11.68 6.80 13.24
CA THR A 178 11.71 7.00 11.78
C THR A 178 11.85 8.46 11.40
N LYS A 179 11.26 9.38 12.18
CA LYS A 179 11.43 10.83 12.01
C LYS A 179 12.86 11.27 12.29
N ALA A 180 13.49 10.70 13.31
CA ALA A 180 14.83 11.04 13.73
C ALA A 180 15.93 10.46 12.84
N HIS A 181 15.65 9.38 12.12
CA HIS A 181 16.64 8.73 11.25
C HIS A 181 16.92 9.58 10.00
N THR A 182 18.22 9.74 9.71
CA THR A 182 18.69 10.46 8.51
C THR A 182 19.58 9.54 7.69
N PHE A 183 19.26 9.39 6.42
CA PHE A 183 20.10 8.69 5.46
C PHE A 183 21.19 9.65 4.98
N THR A 184 22.45 9.22 5.05
CA THR A 184 23.61 10.02 4.66
C THR A 184 24.09 9.76 3.23
N GLY A 185 23.48 8.79 2.55
CA GLY A 185 23.76 8.41 1.17
C GLY A 185 22.96 7.19 0.75
N ALA A 186 23.10 6.79 -0.49
CA ALA A 186 22.48 5.59 -1.01
C ALA A 186 23.10 4.32 -0.40
N CYS A 187 22.26 3.36 0.00
CA CYS A 187 22.68 2.12 0.67
C CYS A 187 23.65 1.24 -0.16
N TYR A 188 23.72 1.46 -1.47
CA TYR A 188 24.57 0.70 -2.40
C TYR A 188 25.89 1.40 -2.75
N GLN A 189 26.20 2.51 -2.12
CA GLN A 189 27.49 3.20 -2.23
C GLN A 189 28.42 2.72 -1.12
N GLY A 190 28.78 1.45 -1.19
CA GLY A 190 29.79 0.83 -0.34
C GLY A 190 31.00 0.39 -1.16
#